data_f82e3b973b6871c1aded697c9e412d2c
#
_entry.id   f82e3b973b6871c1aded697c9e412d2c
#
_cell.length_a   1.000
_cell.length_b   1.000
_cell.length_c   1.000
_cell.angle_alpha   90.00
_cell.angle_beta   90.00
_cell.angle_gamma   90.00
#
_symmetry.space_group_name_H-M   'P 1'
#
loop_
_entity.id
_entity.type
_entity.pdbx_description
1 polymer ?
#
loop_
_entity_poly.entity_id
_entity_poly.type
_entity_poly.pdbx_seq_one_letter_code
_entity_poly.pdbx_strand_id
1 'polypeptide(L)'
;TAESGLWVEVNDLKNFKIEGGWLWKISPLSTVEWFSVGESIGLYPKGLNPDGTGSGYPENLKSAGVGLLGVTRQAGKHTRIQVWNQYVENIFNTVFAQVDYTRPLKKEHALLFGFQVIHQNALANGGNEIASKTYFLKGGQSNVFGAQAGWQRHGWQALAAYTRVTADGRFLAPREWGREPFYTFMSRERVEGSRDSHSVTGRVNWQTKDKKMRIEAAYGHFYLPDVTNFALNKYAFPAFRQLNVDVRYTFGGMFEGLRAQFLYVWKGRIGEVYGNDRLVINRVNLSHINLILNYIY
;
A
#
# COMPACT_ATOMS: atom_id res chain seq x y z
N THR A 1 -12.97 -0.80 -1.91
CA THR A 1 -12.93 -1.53 -3.19
C THR A 1 -13.79 -2.76 -3.05
N ALA A 2 -14.59 -3.07 -4.06
CA ALA A 2 -15.26 -4.35 -4.22
C ALA A 2 -14.78 -4.99 -5.54
N GLU A 3 -14.72 -6.32 -5.57
CA GLU A 3 -14.23 -7.09 -6.71
C GLU A 3 -15.29 -8.11 -7.13
N SER A 4 -15.41 -8.36 -8.44
CA SER A 4 -16.24 -9.42 -9.02
C SER A 4 -15.34 -10.44 -9.70
N GLY A 5 -15.48 -11.70 -9.31
CA GLY A 5 -14.60 -12.77 -9.77
C GLY A 5 -14.94 -14.12 -9.17
N LEU A 6 -14.06 -15.07 -9.43
CA LEU A 6 -14.03 -16.36 -8.75
C LEU A 6 -12.90 -16.38 -7.75
N TRP A 7 -13.16 -16.86 -6.53
CA TRP A 7 -12.19 -16.97 -5.46
C TRP A 7 -12.23 -18.36 -4.84
N VAL A 8 -11.07 -18.93 -4.59
CA VAL A 8 -10.91 -20.25 -3.97
C VAL A 8 -9.93 -20.13 -2.80
N GLU A 9 -10.29 -20.76 -1.68
CA GLU A 9 -9.42 -20.89 -0.52
C GLU A 9 -9.28 -22.36 -0.13
N VAL A 10 -8.05 -22.79 0.16
CA VAL A 10 -7.72 -24.11 0.67
C VAL A 10 -7.07 -23.94 2.03
N ASN A 11 -7.77 -24.36 3.08
CA ASN A 11 -7.35 -24.23 4.49
C ASN A 11 -7.07 -25.60 5.15
N ASP A 12 -7.31 -26.71 4.44
CA ASP A 12 -7.20 -28.08 4.99
C ASP A 12 -5.76 -28.57 5.11
N LEU A 13 -4.81 -27.87 4.51
CA LEU A 13 -3.40 -28.21 4.59
C LEU A 13 -2.80 -27.69 5.90
N LYS A 14 -2.25 -28.58 6.71
CA LYS A 14 -1.65 -28.22 8.00
C LYS A 14 -0.57 -27.14 7.83
N ASN A 15 -0.76 -26.01 8.52
CA ASN A 15 0.14 -24.85 8.52
C ASN A 15 0.23 -24.10 7.18
N PHE A 16 -0.62 -24.38 6.21
CA PHE A 16 -0.71 -23.66 4.95
C PHE A 16 -2.11 -23.11 4.74
N LYS A 17 -2.19 -21.93 4.17
CA LYS A 17 -3.36 -21.38 3.51
C LYS A 17 -2.97 -21.08 2.06
N ILE A 18 -3.73 -21.62 1.11
CA ILE A 18 -3.59 -21.30 -0.30
C ILE A 18 -4.88 -20.62 -0.73
N GLU A 19 -4.76 -19.47 -1.36
CA GLU A 19 -5.91 -18.70 -1.79
C GLU A 19 -5.61 -18.01 -3.11
N GLY A 20 -6.62 -17.85 -3.94
CA GLY A 20 -6.45 -17.20 -5.22
C GLY A 20 -7.73 -17.18 -6.04
N GLY A 21 -7.65 -16.50 -7.17
CA GLY A 21 -8.80 -16.35 -8.02
C GLY A 21 -8.52 -15.53 -9.26
N TRP A 22 -9.59 -15.29 -10.00
CA TRP A 22 -9.61 -14.45 -11.18
C TRP A 22 -10.70 -13.40 -11.05
N LEU A 23 -10.31 -12.13 -11.14
CA LEU A 23 -11.19 -10.98 -11.01
C LEU A 23 -11.34 -10.30 -12.38
N TRP A 24 -12.57 -10.03 -12.81
CA TRP A 24 -12.86 -9.40 -14.11
C TRP A 24 -13.48 -8.01 -14.02
N LYS A 25 -14.02 -7.63 -12.85
CA LYS A 25 -14.54 -6.27 -12.59
C LYS A 25 -14.12 -5.78 -11.22
N ILE A 26 -13.92 -4.49 -11.12
CA ILE A 26 -13.54 -3.80 -9.89
C ILE A 26 -14.44 -2.58 -9.71
N SER A 27 -14.97 -2.39 -8.49
CA SER A 27 -15.56 -1.13 -8.02
C SER A 27 -14.54 -0.44 -7.14
N PRO A 28 -13.85 0.60 -7.63
CA PRO A 28 -12.80 1.29 -6.89
C PRO A 28 -13.29 1.99 -5.64
N LEU A 29 -12.37 2.36 -4.76
CA LEU A 29 -12.67 3.17 -3.57
C LEU A 29 -13.36 4.48 -3.98
N SER A 30 -14.35 4.90 -3.20
CA SER A 30 -15.10 6.16 -3.38
C SER A 30 -16.04 6.18 -4.59
N THR A 31 -16.33 5.04 -5.21
CA THR A 31 -17.38 4.88 -6.21
C THR A 31 -18.23 3.64 -5.92
N VAL A 32 -19.42 3.58 -6.49
CA VAL A 32 -20.32 2.42 -6.50
C VAL A 32 -20.42 1.79 -7.90
N GLU A 33 -19.74 2.37 -8.86
CA GLU A 33 -19.73 1.91 -10.25
C GLU A 33 -18.76 0.74 -10.42
N TRP A 34 -19.06 -0.13 -11.38
CA TRP A 34 -18.27 -1.28 -11.72
C TRP A 34 -17.58 -1.11 -13.07
N PHE A 35 -16.27 -1.29 -13.09
CA PHE A 35 -15.42 -1.13 -14.27
C PHE A 35 -14.76 -2.47 -14.63
N SER A 36 -14.42 -2.65 -15.90
CA SER A 36 -13.44 -3.66 -16.30
C SER A 36 -12.09 -3.35 -15.64
N VAL A 37 -11.19 -4.33 -15.57
CA VAL A 37 -9.88 -4.14 -14.95
C VAL A 37 -9.10 -2.99 -15.60
N GLY A 38 -9.06 -2.93 -16.93
CA GLY A 38 -8.38 -1.84 -17.65
C GLY A 38 -8.98 -0.46 -17.38
N GLU A 39 -10.30 -0.34 -17.42
CA GLU A 39 -11.02 0.91 -17.16
C GLU A 39 -10.89 1.38 -15.70
N SER A 40 -10.76 0.46 -14.76
CA SER A 40 -10.61 0.80 -13.33
C SER A 40 -9.28 1.48 -13.01
N ILE A 41 -8.28 1.41 -13.88
CA ILE A 41 -6.98 2.06 -13.72
C ILE A 41 -7.00 3.43 -14.40
N GLY A 42 -6.80 4.49 -13.63
CA GLY A 42 -6.74 5.86 -14.15
C GLY A 42 -8.00 6.69 -13.93
N LEU A 43 -8.90 6.23 -13.06
CA LEU A 43 -10.02 7.04 -12.57
C LEU A 43 -9.57 8.16 -11.63
N TYR A 44 -8.42 7.98 -10.98
CA TYR A 44 -7.81 8.95 -10.08
C TYR A 44 -6.58 9.62 -10.74
N PRO A 45 -5.78 10.42 -9.99
CA PRO A 45 -4.67 11.17 -10.58
C PRO A 45 -3.76 10.29 -11.44
N LYS A 46 -3.60 10.68 -12.68
CA LYS A 46 -2.96 9.90 -13.73
C LYS A 46 -1.42 10.00 -13.69
N GLY A 47 -0.90 11.11 -13.20
CA GLY A 47 0.53 11.40 -13.18
C GLY A 47 1.12 11.66 -14.58
N LEU A 48 2.43 11.53 -14.67
CA LEU A 48 3.21 11.91 -15.84
C LEU A 48 3.96 10.71 -16.43
N ASN A 49 4.14 10.73 -17.73
CA ASN A 49 5.08 9.88 -18.44
C ASN A 49 6.53 10.24 -18.03
N PRO A 50 7.54 9.38 -18.29
CA PRO A 50 8.93 9.69 -17.98
C PRO A 50 9.51 10.93 -18.68
N ASP A 51 8.92 11.35 -19.79
CA ASP A 51 9.28 12.55 -20.54
C ASP A 51 8.59 13.84 -20.02
N GLY A 52 7.75 13.71 -18.99
CA GLY A 52 7.01 14.83 -18.39
C GLY A 52 5.67 15.14 -19.05
N THR A 53 5.29 14.44 -20.09
CA THR A 53 3.95 14.58 -20.68
C THR A 53 2.90 13.92 -19.80
N GLY A 54 1.64 14.33 -19.91
CA GLY A 54 0.53 13.71 -19.17
C GLY A 54 0.37 12.24 -19.57
N SER A 55 0.21 11.34 -18.58
CA SER A 55 -0.06 9.93 -18.87
C SER A 55 -1.40 9.73 -19.58
N GLY A 56 -1.37 9.03 -20.70
CA GLY A 56 -2.52 8.77 -21.57
C GLY A 56 -3.18 7.41 -21.39
N TYR A 57 -2.85 6.66 -20.33
CA TYR A 57 -3.39 5.31 -20.12
C TYR A 57 -4.87 5.24 -19.72
N PRO A 58 -5.49 6.22 -19.07
CA PRO A 58 -6.92 6.14 -18.74
C PRO A 58 -7.77 5.89 -19.97
N GLU A 59 -8.74 5.01 -19.86
CA GLU A 59 -9.64 4.57 -20.94
C GLU A 59 -8.94 3.89 -22.14
N ASN A 60 -7.61 3.72 -22.08
CA ASN A 60 -6.81 3.14 -23.14
C ASN A 60 -6.20 1.77 -22.80
N LEU A 61 -6.39 1.28 -21.58
CA LEU A 61 -5.84 -0.02 -21.17
C LEU A 61 -6.79 -1.18 -21.51
N LYS A 62 -6.20 -2.27 -21.98
CA LYS A 62 -6.91 -3.53 -22.24
C LYS A 62 -6.41 -4.59 -21.29
N SER A 63 -7.33 -5.25 -20.59
CA SER A 63 -7.05 -6.39 -19.72
C SER A 63 -8.29 -7.26 -19.56
N ALA A 64 -8.13 -8.56 -19.64
CA ALA A 64 -9.20 -9.53 -19.40
C ALA A 64 -9.44 -9.79 -17.91
N GLY A 65 -8.51 -9.39 -17.04
CA GLY A 65 -8.68 -9.64 -15.60
C GLY A 65 -7.39 -9.58 -14.79
N VAL A 66 -7.57 -9.86 -13.49
CA VAL A 66 -6.49 -10.00 -12.52
C VAL A 66 -6.49 -11.40 -11.95
N GLY A 67 -5.41 -12.16 -12.15
CA GLY A 67 -5.13 -13.39 -11.46
C GLY A 67 -4.42 -13.11 -10.13
N LEU A 68 -4.92 -13.67 -9.05
CA LEU A 68 -4.31 -13.61 -7.72
C LEU A 68 -4.00 -15.01 -7.23
N LEU A 69 -2.81 -15.23 -6.69
CA LEU A 69 -2.42 -16.47 -6.02
C LEU A 69 -1.60 -16.13 -4.79
N GLY A 70 -2.05 -16.59 -3.63
CA GLY A 70 -1.41 -16.41 -2.36
C GLY A 70 -1.13 -17.74 -1.66
N VAL A 71 0.07 -17.87 -1.11
CA VAL A 71 0.44 -18.97 -0.23
C VAL A 71 0.94 -18.37 1.09
N THR A 72 0.28 -18.71 2.17
CA THR A 72 0.71 -18.39 3.53
C THR A 72 1.09 -19.66 4.25
N ARG A 73 2.29 -19.70 4.84
CA ARG A 73 2.79 -20.81 5.66
C ARG A 73 3.09 -20.33 7.08
N GLN A 74 2.55 -21.04 8.07
CA GLN A 74 2.97 -20.91 9.45
C GLN A 74 4.14 -21.90 9.71
N ALA A 75 5.39 -21.42 9.68
CA ALA A 75 6.58 -22.21 9.91
C ALA A 75 6.92 -22.22 11.41
N GLY A 76 6.43 -23.25 12.10
CA GLY A 76 6.46 -23.32 13.57
C GLY A 76 5.53 -22.29 14.22
N LYS A 77 5.79 -21.96 15.50
CA LYS A 77 4.91 -21.07 16.29
C LYS A 77 5.18 -19.57 16.07
N HIS A 78 6.30 -19.22 15.47
CA HIS A 78 6.83 -17.87 15.53
C HIS A 78 7.16 -17.25 14.17
N THR A 79 7.11 -18.03 13.09
CA THR A 79 7.47 -17.57 11.75
C THR A 79 6.27 -17.71 10.81
N ARG A 80 5.90 -16.61 10.16
CA ARG A 80 4.89 -16.57 9.08
C ARG A 80 5.59 -16.19 7.78
N ILE A 81 5.37 -16.98 6.75
CA ILE A 81 5.89 -16.74 5.40
C ILE A 81 4.69 -16.55 4.48
N GLN A 82 4.75 -15.53 3.63
CA GLN A 82 3.73 -15.25 2.64
C GLN A 82 4.38 -15.02 1.29
N VAL A 83 3.81 -15.60 0.26
CA VAL A 83 4.15 -15.32 -1.14
C VAL A 83 2.85 -15.06 -1.89
N TRP A 84 2.80 -13.95 -2.61
CA TRP A 84 1.68 -13.57 -3.44
C TRP A 84 2.13 -13.28 -4.85
N ASN A 85 1.32 -13.65 -5.81
CA ASN A 85 1.42 -13.21 -7.19
C ASN A 85 0.14 -12.46 -7.57
N GLN A 86 0.31 -11.28 -8.17
CA GLN A 86 -0.75 -10.48 -8.79
C GLN A 86 -0.41 -10.37 -10.27
N TYR A 87 -1.15 -11.07 -11.10
CA TYR A 87 -1.03 -11.08 -12.55
C TYR A 87 -2.15 -10.24 -13.14
N VAL A 88 -1.85 -9.01 -13.55
CA VAL A 88 -2.79 -8.15 -14.28
C VAL A 88 -2.57 -8.39 -15.76
N GLU A 89 -3.48 -9.16 -16.35
CA GLU A 89 -3.35 -9.61 -17.73
C GLU A 89 -3.06 -8.45 -18.68
N ASN A 90 -2.07 -8.63 -19.58
CA ASN A 90 -1.59 -7.66 -20.56
C ASN A 90 -0.94 -6.38 -19.99
N ILE A 91 -0.91 -6.16 -18.67
CA ILE A 91 -0.42 -4.89 -18.09
C ILE A 91 0.86 -5.11 -17.27
N PHE A 92 0.78 -5.82 -16.15
CA PHE A 92 1.94 -6.08 -15.29
C PHE A 92 1.74 -7.32 -14.42
N ASN A 93 2.86 -7.84 -13.93
CA ASN A 93 2.89 -8.88 -12.90
C ASN A 93 3.66 -8.39 -11.68
N THR A 94 3.18 -8.73 -10.48
CA THR A 94 3.84 -8.42 -9.21
C THR A 94 3.96 -9.69 -8.39
N VAL A 95 5.19 -10.02 -7.98
CA VAL A 95 5.47 -11.04 -6.98
C VAL A 95 5.85 -10.36 -5.67
N PHE A 96 5.20 -10.74 -4.61
CA PHE A 96 5.43 -10.27 -3.25
C PHE A 96 5.83 -11.46 -2.39
N ALA A 97 6.90 -11.33 -1.61
CA ALA A 97 7.30 -12.29 -0.60
C ALA A 97 7.56 -11.57 0.73
N GLN A 98 7.10 -12.16 1.82
CA GLN A 98 7.27 -11.61 3.16
C GLN A 98 7.53 -12.72 4.18
N VAL A 99 8.42 -12.43 5.10
CA VAL A 99 8.68 -13.27 6.28
C VAL A 99 8.54 -12.39 7.53
N ASP A 100 7.67 -12.81 8.45
CA ASP A 100 7.53 -12.20 9.77
C ASP A 100 7.98 -13.21 10.83
N TYR A 101 8.81 -12.76 11.76
CA TYR A 101 9.31 -13.56 12.87
C TYR A 101 9.08 -12.87 14.20
N THR A 102 8.47 -13.59 15.13
CA THR A 102 8.25 -13.15 16.51
C THR A 102 9.15 -13.96 17.45
N ARG A 103 10.09 -13.30 18.11
CA ARG A 103 10.95 -13.91 19.13
C ARG A 103 10.37 -13.67 20.52
N PRO A 104 9.74 -14.67 21.17
CA PRO A 104 9.28 -14.53 22.53
C PRO A 104 10.46 -14.31 23.50
N LEU A 105 10.25 -13.45 24.47
CA LEU A 105 11.16 -13.18 25.57
C LEU A 105 10.46 -13.51 26.91
N LYS A 106 11.17 -13.38 28.01
CA LYS A 106 10.59 -13.53 29.36
C LYS A 106 9.57 -12.43 29.65
N LYS A 107 8.62 -12.69 30.57
CA LYS A 107 7.63 -11.72 31.08
C LYS A 107 6.72 -11.12 30.00
N GLU A 108 6.25 -11.95 29.04
CA GLU A 108 5.32 -11.56 27.98
C GLU A 108 5.85 -10.48 27.00
N HIS A 109 7.17 -10.31 26.94
CA HIS A 109 7.79 -9.50 25.90
C HIS A 109 8.02 -10.34 24.65
N ALA A 110 8.02 -9.70 23.49
CA ALA A 110 8.53 -10.29 22.25
C ALA A 110 9.22 -9.24 21.39
N LEU A 111 10.23 -9.68 20.63
CA LEU A 111 10.81 -8.94 19.53
C LEU A 111 10.12 -9.35 18.24
N LEU A 112 9.89 -8.39 17.37
CA LEU A 112 9.25 -8.55 16.09
C LEU A 112 10.24 -8.20 14.98
N PHE A 113 10.30 -9.03 13.96
CA PHE A 113 11.13 -8.80 12.77
C PHE A 113 10.32 -9.13 11.53
N GLY A 114 10.51 -8.37 10.48
CA GLY A 114 9.90 -8.62 9.19
C GLY A 114 10.82 -8.26 8.05
N PHE A 115 10.72 -8.97 6.95
CA PHE A 115 11.42 -8.70 5.71
C PHE A 115 10.48 -8.90 4.53
N GLN A 116 10.53 -8.01 3.55
CA GLN A 116 9.73 -8.02 2.32
C GLN A 116 10.59 -7.88 1.09
N VAL A 117 10.22 -8.58 0.04
CA VAL A 117 10.73 -8.39 -1.32
C VAL A 117 9.55 -8.33 -2.27
N ILE A 118 9.54 -7.34 -3.14
CA ILE A 118 8.55 -7.21 -4.20
C ILE A 118 9.28 -7.06 -5.51
N HIS A 119 8.91 -7.85 -6.48
CA HIS A 119 9.34 -7.72 -7.88
C HIS A 119 8.14 -7.45 -8.76
N GLN A 120 8.24 -6.46 -9.62
CA GLN A 120 7.19 -6.09 -10.55
C GLN A 120 7.77 -5.95 -11.96
N ASN A 121 7.08 -6.46 -12.96
CA ASN A 121 7.48 -6.34 -14.35
C ASN A 121 6.27 -6.09 -15.26
N ALA A 122 6.52 -5.39 -16.37
CA ALA A 122 5.55 -5.20 -17.43
C ALA A 122 5.20 -6.54 -18.09
N LEU A 123 3.94 -6.69 -18.50
CA LEU A 123 3.48 -7.77 -19.36
C LEU A 123 3.13 -7.21 -20.74
N ALA A 124 3.45 -7.95 -21.80
CA ALA A 124 3.20 -7.57 -23.18
C ALA A 124 3.63 -6.11 -23.47
N ASN A 125 2.68 -5.24 -23.78
CA ASN A 125 2.90 -3.83 -24.04
C ASN A 125 2.44 -2.91 -22.90
N GLY A 126 2.26 -3.44 -21.67
CA GLY A 126 1.85 -2.65 -20.50
C GLY A 126 0.42 -2.08 -20.60
N GLY A 127 -0.46 -2.77 -21.33
CA GLY A 127 -1.86 -2.45 -21.50
C GLY A 127 -2.22 -1.72 -22.80
N ASN A 128 -1.24 -1.18 -23.54
CA ASN A 128 -1.48 -0.52 -24.83
C ASN A 128 -0.22 -0.56 -25.71
N GLU A 129 -0.39 -0.58 -27.04
CA GLU A 129 0.72 -0.58 -27.99
C GLU A 129 1.42 0.77 -28.07
N ILE A 130 0.70 1.87 -27.79
CA ILE A 130 1.23 3.23 -27.82
C ILE A 130 1.86 3.52 -26.45
N ALA A 131 3.17 3.74 -26.38
CA ALA A 131 3.93 3.90 -25.15
C ALA A 131 3.37 4.99 -24.20
N SER A 132 2.89 6.13 -24.72
CA SER A 132 2.29 7.20 -23.93
C SER A 132 0.92 6.84 -23.33
N LYS A 133 0.32 5.73 -23.77
CA LYS A 133 -0.97 5.20 -23.31
C LYS A 133 -0.83 3.92 -22.49
N THR A 134 0.38 3.50 -22.13
CA THR A 134 0.61 2.34 -21.26
C THR A 134 0.56 2.72 -19.81
N TYR A 135 0.13 1.81 -18.95
CA TYR A 135 0.26 1.97 -17.50
C TYR A 135 1.67 1.62 -17.05
N PHE A 136 2.21 0.52 -17.55
CA PHE A 136 3.57 0.06 -17.31
C PHE A 136 4.36 0.08 -18.62
N LEU A 137 5.52 0.71 -18.65
CA LEU A 137 6.33 0.75 -19.88
C LEU A 137 6.79 -0.66 -20.25
N LYS A 138 6.73 -1.00 -21.53
CA LYS A 138 7.20 -2.28 -22.06
C LYS A 138 8.65 -2.58 -21.63
N GLY A 139 8.86 -3.79 -21.09
CA GLY A 139 10.15 -4.21 -20.56
C GLY A 139 10.54 -3.54 -19.23
N GLY A 140 9.68 -2.67 -18.67
CA GLY A 140 9.90 -2.05 -17.38
C GLY A 140 9.83 -3.07 -16.25
N GLN A 141 10.59 -2.82 -15.19
CA GLN A 141 10.59 -3.61 -13.96
C GLN A 141 10.79 -2.70 -12.74
N SER A 142 10.45 -3.18 -11.56
CA SER A 142 10.70 -2.50 -10.30
C SER A 142 10.97 -3.51 -9.19
N ASN A 143 11.90 -3.20 -8.31
CA ASN A 143 12.20 -4.00 -7.13
C ASN A 143 12.01 -3.17 -5.87
N VAL A 144 11.42 -3.78 -4.84
CA VAL A 144 11.21 -3.14 -3.54
C VAL A 144 11.70 -4.08 -2.44
N PHE A 145 12.43 -3.53 -1.49
CA PHE A 145 12.87 -4.22 -0.28
C PHE A 145 12.30 -3.49 0.94
N GLY A 146 11.73 -4.25 1.85
CA GLY A 146 11.19 -3.74 3.11
C GLY A 146 11.74 -4.52 4.30
N ALA A 147 12.00 -3.83 5.40
CA ALA A 147 12.36 -4.44 6.66
C ALA A 147 11.65 -3.74 7.81
N GLN A 148 11.34 -4.49 8.87
CA GLN A 148 10.87 -3.93 10.12
C GLN A 148 11.47 -4.65 11.31
N ALA A 149 11.63 -3.91 12.40
CA ALA A 149 11.96 -4.44 13.71
C ALA A 149 11.11 -3.77 14.78
N GLY A 150 10.81 -4.50 15.85
CA GLY A 150 9.98 -3.95 16.90
C GLY A 150 9.95 -4.77 18.17
N TRP A 151 9.14 -4.27 19.09
CA TRP A 151 8.95 -4.84 20.40
C TRP A 151 7.48 -4.77 20.79
N GLN A 152 6.99 -5.77 21.51
CA GLN A 152 5.63 -5.77 22.06
C GLN A 152 5.61 -6.26 23.51
N ARG A 153 4.65 -5.71 24.28
CA ARG A 153 4.34 -6.15 25.65
C ARG A 153 2.97 -5.63 26.11
N HIS A 154 2.12 -6.49 26.69
CA HIS A 154 0.89 -6.07 27.40
C HIS A 154 0.02 -5.03 26.66
N GLY A 155 -0.24 -5.23 25.39
CA GLY A 155 -1.02 -4.30 24.58
C GLY A 155 -0.20 -3.17 23.95
N TRP A 156 1.05 -2.97 24.33
CA TRP A 156 1.98 -2.05 23.67
C TRP A 156 2.75 -2.73 22.54
N GLN A 157 2.95 -2.02 21.45
CA GLN A 157 3.83 -2.41 20.36
C GLN A 157 4.54 -1.18 19.83
N ALA A 158 5.84 -1.27 19.66
CA ALA A 158 6.67 -0.26 18.98
C ALA A 158 7.36 -0.90 17.78
N LEU A 159 7.30 -0.27 16.62
CA LEU A 159 7.87 -0.73 15.36
C LEU A 159 8.68 0.37 14.71
N ALA A 160 9.81 0.00 14.11
CA ALA A 160 10.54 0.81 13.15
C ALA A 160 10.58 0.05 11.83
N ALA A 161 10.34 0.72 10.73
CA ALA A 161 10.31 0.12 9.40
C ALA A 161 11.05 0.96 8.37
N TYR A 162 11.59 0.27 7.36
CA TYR A 162 12.28 0.85 6.23
C TYR A 162 11.78 0.20 4.94
N THR A 163 11.61 1.00 3.89
CA THR A 163 11.31 0.54 2.54
C THR A 163 12.22 1.24 1.54
N ARG A 164 12.77 0.46 0.61
CA ARG A 164 13.57 0.92 -0.54
C ARG A 164 12.87 0.51 -1.83
N VAL A 165 12.49 1.46 -2.67
CA VAL A 165 12.19 1.23 -4.08
C VAL A 165 13.47 1.48 -4.85
N THR A 166 13.96 0.48 -5.59
CA THR A 166 15.25 0.60 -6.32
C THR A 166 15.15 1.54 -7.51
N ALA A 167 16.30 1.84 -8.13
CA ALA A 167 16.37 2.72 -9.28
C ALA A 167 16.01 2.04 -10.62
N ASP A 168 15.63 0.75 -10.60
CA ASP A 168 15.32 -0.01 -11.83
C ASP A 168 14.07 0.51 -12.55
N GLY A 169 13.02 0.84 -11.78
CA GLY A 169 11.78 1.38 -12.31
C GLY A 169 10.83 1.86 -11.23
N ARG A 170 9.82 2.61 -11.65
CA ARG A 170 8.74 3.07 -10.75
C ARG A 170 7.94 1.87 -10.26
N PHE A 171 7.74 1.75 -8.95
CA PHE A 171 6.77 0.81 -8.42
C PHE A 171 5.35 1.37 -8.66
N LEU A 172 4.51 0.61 -9.35
CA LEU A 172 3.18 1.05 -9.74
C LEU A 172 2.12 0.16 -9.09
N ALA A 173 1.21 0.78 -8.34
CA ALA A 173 0.03 0.14 -7.78
C ALA A 173 -1.18 1.04 -8.05
N PRO A 174 -2.21 0.56 -8.78
CA PRO A 174 -3.38 1.38 -9.06
C PRO A 174 -3.99 1.90 -7.76
N ARG A 175 -4.05 3.22 -7.61
CA ARG A 175 -4.57 3.88 -6.40
C ARG A 175 -6.04 3.55 -6.15
N GLU A 176 -6.72 3.21 -7.20
CA GLU A 176 -8.10 2.79 -7.23
C GLU A 176 -8.34 1.47 -6.50
N TRP A 177 -7.32 0.59 -6.51
CA TRP A 177 -7.46 -0.78 -5.99
C TRP A 177 -7.08 -0.93 -4.53
N GLY A 178 -6.42 0.07 -3.93
CA GLY A 178 -6.05 -0.03 -2.53
C GLY A 178 -4.76 0.70 -2.16
N ARG A 179 -3.99 0.10 -1.29
CA ARG A 179 -2.76 0.66 -0.70
C ARG A 179 -1.54 -0.19 -1.02
N GLU A 180 -0.37 0.40 -0.93
CA GLU A 180 0.89 -0.32 -1.02
C GLU A 180 1.04 -1.31 0.15
N PRO A 181 1.64 -2.49 -0.09
CA PRO A 181 1.84 -3.51 0.95
C PRO A 181 3.11 -3.26 1.79
N PHE A 182 3.60 -2.03 1.88
CA PHE A 182 4.86 -1.70 2.54
C PHE A 182 4.72 -1.66 4.07
N TYR A 183 5.74 -2.12 4.79
CA TYR A 183 5.81 -1.94 6.25
C TYR A 183 5.78 -0.47 6.66
N THR A 184 6.29 0.42 5.82
CA THR A 184 6.30 1.87 6.04
C THR A 184 4.99 2.55 5.72
N PHE A 185 3.97 1.83 5.20
CA PHE A 185 2.70 2.45 4.85
C PHE A 185 2.05 3.15 6.04
N MET A 186 1.60 4.37 5.83
CA MET A 186 0.79 5.17 6.76
C MET A 186 -0.52 5.59 6.09
N SER A 187 -1.59 5.75 6.88
CA SER A 187 -2.86 6.26 6.33
C SER A 187 -2.67 7.60 5.64
N ARG A 188 -3.23 7.77 4.43
CA ARG A 188 -3.10 8.98 3.59
C ARG A 188 -1.69 9.20 3.00
N GLU A 189 -0.78 8.24 3.11
CA GLU A 189 0.53 8.27 2.47
C GLU A 189 0.48 7.49 1.14
N ARG A 190 1.37 7.82 0.22
CA ARG A 190 1.62 7.12 -1.04
C ARG A 190 3.06 7.31 -1.50
N VAL A 191 3.73 6.21 -1.82
CA VAL A 191 5.07 6.16 -2.41
C VAL A 191 5.02 5.57 -3.82
N GLU A 192 3.93 4.85 -4.15
CA GLU A 192 3.75 4.30 -5.49
C GLU A 192 3.91 5.38 -6.57
N GLY A 193 4.39 5.00 -7.74
CA GLY A 193 4.77 5.91 -8.83
C GLY A 193 6.18 6.47 -8.71
N SER A 194 6.91 6.17 -7.62
CA SER A 194 8.31 6.54 -7.47
C SER A 194 9.26 5.36 -7.75
N ARG A 195 10.48 5.67 -8.12
CA ARG A 195 11.64 4.79 -8.05
C ARG A 195 12.79 5.55 -7.36
N ASP A 196 13.85 4.84 -6.98
CA ASP A 196 14.98 5.43 -6.25
C ASP A 196 14.54 6.19 -5.00
N SER A 197 13.61 5.61 -4.26
CA SER A 197 13.01 6.24 -3.08
C SER A 197 13.25 5.44 -1.81
N HIS A 198 13.28 6.15 -0.68
CA HIS A 198 13.46 5.59 0.65
C HIS A 198 12.33 6.05 1.57
N SER A 199 11.82 5.15 2.38
CA SER A 199 10.84 5.48 3.41
C SER A 199 11.29 4.91 4.75
N VAL A 200 11.19 5.71 5.81
CA VAL A 200 11.49 5.30 7.19
C VAL A 200 10.29 5.66 8.05
N THR A 201 9.78 4.74 8.85
CA THR A 201 8.67 5.02 9.77
C THR A 201 8.92 4.45 11.15
N GLY A 202 8.46 5.19 12.17
CA GLY A 202 8.32 4.71 13.54
C GLY A 202 6.84 4.69 13.93
N ARG A 203 6.40 3.65 14.61
CA ARG A 203 5.00 3.47 15.02
C ARG A 203 4.92 2.93 16.43
N VAL A 204 4.02 3.49 17.23
CA VAL A 204 3.66 2.99 18.55
C VAL A 204 2.17 2.73 18.60
N ASN A 205 1.79 1.53 18.98
CA ASN A 205 0.41 1.10 19.19
C ASN A 205 0.19 0.78 20.66
N TRP A 206 -0.97 1.13 21.16
CA TRP A 206 -1.46 0.67 22.44
C TRP A 206 -2.91 0.22 22.31
N GLN A 207 -3.25 -0.87 23.02
CA GLN A 207 -4.59 -1.43 23.04
C GLN A 207 -4.95 -1.87 24.47
N THR A 208 -6.18 -1.59 24.89
CA THR A 208 -6.72 -2.07 26.18
C THR A 208 -6.83 -3.60 26.20
N LYS A 209 -6.85 -4.20 27.39
CA LYS A 209 -7.00 -5.67 27.57
C LYS A 209 -8.31 -6.19 26.97
N ASP A 210 -9.40 -5.45 27.09
CA ASP A 210 -10.71 -5.77 26.52
C ASP A 210 -10.80 -5.48 25.01
N LYS A 211 -9.72 -4.97 24.40
CA LYS A 211 -9.60 -4.60 22.97
C LYS A 211 -10.60 -3.54 22.50
N LYS A 212 -11.29 -2.86 23.39
CA LYS A 212 -12.26 -1.83 23.04
C LYS A 212 -11.60 -0.54 22.58
N MET A 213 -10.44 -0.17 23.13
CA MET A 213 -9.70 1.04 22.76
C MET A 213 -8.36 0.69 22.15
N ARG A 214 -8.05 1.32 21.01
CA ARG A 214 -6.74 1.25 20.36
C ARG A 214 -6.28 2.67 20.01
N ILE A 215 -5.03 2.98 20.33
CA ILE A 215 -4.36 4.22 19.96
C ILE A 215 -3.10 3.85 19.16
N GLU A 216 -2.92 4.50 18.02
CA GLU A 216 -1.70 4.41 17.21
C GLU A 216 -1.15 5.81 16.98
N ALA A 217 0.15 6.00 17.21
CA ALA A 217 0.89 7.15 16.77
C ALA A 217 2.00 6.67 15.81
N ALA A 218 2.10 7.27 14.65
CA ALA A 218 3.10 6.93 13.65
C ALA A 218 3.74 8.19 13.07
N TYR A 219 5.05 8.16 12.86
CA TYR A 219 5.80 9.22 12.22
C TYR A 219 6.71 8.64 11.13
N GLY A 220 6.75 9.30 9.98
CA GLY A 220 7.51 8.84 8.82
C GLY A 220 8.21 9.94 8.06
N HIS A 221 9.35 9.57 7.47
CA HIS A 221 10.06 10.33 6.46
C HIS A 221 10.04 9.56 5.14
N PHE A 222 9.64 10.24 4.07
CA PHE A 222 9.50 9.71 2.71
C PHE A 222 10.40 10.53 1.80
N TYR A 223 11.55 9.96 1.46
CA TYR A 223 12.56 10.55 0.57
C TYR A 223 12.25 10.14 -0.86
N LEU A 224 11.58 11.02 -1.57
CA LEU A 224 11.20 10.84 -2.97
C LEU A 224 12.14 11.60 -3.88
N PRO A 225 12.33 11.16 -5.13
CA PRO A 225 13.09 11.91 -6.13
C PRO A 225 12.52 13.30 -6.35
N ASP A 226 13.35 14.18 -6.89
CA ASP A 226 12.96 15.55 -7.23
C ASP A 226 11.67 15.59 -8.07
N VAL A 227 10.83 16.58 -7.81
CA VAL A 227 9.52 16.76 -8.44
C VAL A 227 9.61 17.00 -9.97
N THR A 228 10.74 17.48 -10.44
CA THR A 228 11.01 17.72 -11.88
C THR A 228 11.59 16.50 -12.58
N ASN A 229 12.03 15.49 -11.82
CA ASN A 229 12.53 14.24 -12.40
C ASN A 229 11.38 13.26 -12.65
N PHE A 230 10.64 13.51 -13.72
CA PHE A 230 9.47 12.69 -14.05
C PHE A 230 9.82 11.23 -14.37
N ALA A 231 11.04 10.95 -14.80
CA ALA A 231 11.48 9.57 -15.00
C ALA A 231 11.52 8.76 -13.71
N LEU A 232 11.75 9.41 -12.56
CA LEU A 232 11.79 8.78 -11.25
C LEU A 232 10.51 8.96 -10.43
N ASN A 233 9.72 10.01 -10.72
CA ASN A 233 8.62 10.49 -9.89
C ASN A 233 7.38 10.77 -10.75
N LYS A 234 6.51 9.77 -10.87
CA LYS A 234 5.33 9.80 -11.74
C LYS A 234 4.36 10.95 -11.42
N TYR A 235 4.26 11.30 -10.16
CA TYR A 235 3.24 12.26 -9.68
C TYR A 235 3.83 13.62 -9.32
N ALA A 236 5.12 13.84 -9.56
CA ALA A 236 5.83 15.04 -9.12
C ALA A 236 5.58 15.32 -7.62
N PHE A 237 5.62 14.26 -6.79
CA PHE A 237 5.33 14.33 -5.36
C PHE A 237 6.61 14.68 -4.59
N PRO A 238 6.69 15.83 -3.92
CA PRO A 238 7.90 16.20 -3.20
C PRO A 238 8.14 15.27 -2.02
N ALA A 239 9.39 15.07 -1.63
CA ALA A 239 9.74 14.40 -0.39
C ALA A 239 9.04 15.07 0.79
N PHE A 240 8.59 14.28 1.78
CA PHE A 240 7.78 14.76 2.89
C PHE A 240 7.98 13.95 4.17
N ARG A 241 7.52 14.51 5.26
CA ARG A 241 7.34 13.86 6.56
C ARG A 241 5.86 13.84 6.93
N GLN A 242 5.46 12.83 7.69
CA GLN A 242 4.06 12.65 8.07
C GLN A 242 3.94 12.19 9.51
N LEU A 243 2.97 12.73 10.22
CA LEU A 243 2.52 12.28 11.54
C LEU A 243 1.07 11.80 11.42
N ASN A 244 0.78 10.62 11.94
CA ASN A 244 -0.58 10.12 12.11
C ASN A 244 -0.85 9.85 13.59
N VAL A 245 -2.05 10.19 14.03
CA VAL A 245 -2.63 9.74 15.31
C VAL A 245 -3.99 9.14 15.00
N ASP A 246 -4.17 7.86 15.31
CA ASP A 246 -5.41 7.08 15.07
C ASP A 246 -5.93 6.57 16.41
N VAL A 247 -7.11 7.00 16.82
CA VAL A 247 -7.78 6.56 18.05
C VAL A 247 -9.07 5.86 17.65
N ARG A 248 -9.23 4.60 18.07
CA ARG A 248 -10.42 3.80 17.79
C ARG A 248 -11.04 3.33 19.08
N TYR A 249 -12.37 3.40 19.14
CA TYR A 249 -13.14 2.92 20.27
C TYR A 249 -14.35 2.10 19.82
N THR A 250 -14.53 0.92 20.42
CA THR A 250 -15.71 0.07 20.23
C THR A 250 -16.59 0.19 21.45
N PHE A 251 -17.79 0.69 21.28
CA PHE A 251 -18.75 0.85 22.34
C PHE A 251 -19.34 -0.49 22.77
N GLY A 252 -19.96 -0.52 23.96
CA GLY A 252 -20.68 -1.65 24.49
C GLY A 252 -21.96 -1.22 25.17
N GLY A 253 -22.72 -2.16 25.71
CA GLY A 253 -24.01 -1.90 26.34
C GLY A 253 -25.02 -1.34 25.34
N MET A 254 -25.68 -0.22 25.69
CA MET A 254 -26.72 0.40 24.85
C MET A 254 -26.21 0.83 23.45
N PHE A 255 -24.89 1.02 23.28
CA PHE A 255 -24.25 1.39 22.02
C PHE A 255 -23.45 0.23 21.41
N GLU A 256 -23.78 -1.02 21.74
CA GLU A 256 -23.15 -2.19 21.14
C GLU A 256 -23.30 -2.16 19.62
N GLY A 257 -22.22 -2.50 18.88
CA GLY A 257 -22.14 -2.37 17.43
C GLY A 257 -21.58 -1.02 16.94
N LEU A 258 -21.62 0.04 17.77
CA LEU A 258 -21.05 1.34 17.40
C LEU A 258 -19.53 1.31 17.56
N ARG A 259 -18.83 1.82 16.53
CA ARG A 259 -17.37 2.04 16.53
C ARG A 259 -17.08 3.46 16.11
N ALA A 260 -16.26 4.15 16.89
CA ALA A 260 -15.74 5.49 16.54
C ALA A 260 -14.25 5.41 16.22
N GLN A 261 -13.84 6.17 15.21
CA GLN A 261 -12.44 6.38 14.87
C GLN A 261 -12.18 7.87 14.68
N PHE A 262 -11.14 8.37 15.34
CA PHE A 262 -10.55 9.68 15.11
C PHE A 262 -9.19 9.49 14.47
N LEU A 263 -9.00 10.06 13.27
CA LEU A 263 -7.73 10.04 12.57
C LEU A 263 -7.27 11.46 12.31
N TYR A 264 -6.11 11.82 12.88
CA TYR A 264 -5.37 13.02 12.54
C TYR A 264 -4.16 12.68 11.68
N VAL A 265 -3.97 13.42 10.59
CA VAL A 265 -2.83 13.33 9.70
C VAL A 265 -2.25 14.69 9.48
N TRP A 266 -0.97 14.84 9.75
CA TRP A 266 -0.20 16.03 9.38
C TRP A 266 0.90 15.64 8.39
N LYS A 267 1.08 16.44 7.34
CA LYS A 267 2.15 16.30 6.36
C LYS A 267 2.94 17.58 6.26
N GLY A 268 4.27 17.48 6.29
CA GLY A 268 5.19 18.58 6.06
C GLY A 268 6.12 18.28 4.89
N ARG A 269 6.22 19.18 3.93
CA ARG A 269 7.13 19.10 2.80
C ARG A 269 8.58 19.15 3.25
N ILE A 270 9.45 18.38 2.62
CA ILE A 270 10.90 18.40 2.78
C ILE A 270 11.56 18.76 1.44
N GLY A 271 11.05 18.16 0.32
CA GLY A 271 11.58 18.40 -1.01
C GLY A 271 11.22 19.78 -1.59
N GLU A 272 12.05 20.26 -2.49
CA GLU A 272 11.80 21.50 -3.20
C GLU A 272 10.68 21.37 -4.22
N VAL A 273 9.98 22.47 -4.52
CA VAL A 273 8.94 22.59 -5.56
C VAL A 273 9.17 23.82 -6.45
N TYR A 274 10.27 24.51 -6.28
CA TYR A 274 10.75 25.63 -7.13
C TYR A 274 9.71 26.74 -7.30
N GLY A 275 8.93 27.01 -6.25
CA GLY A 275 7.87 28.02 -6.27
C GLY A 275 6.67 27.70 -7.16
N ASN A 276 6.59 26.48 -7.72
CA ASN A 276 5.50 26.05 -8.59
C ASN A 276 4.49 25.18 -7.85
N ASP A 277 3.37 25.76 -7.45
CA ASP A 277 2.32 25.04 -6.71
C ASP A 277 1.69 23.89 -7.51
N ARG A 278 1.82 23.86 -8.84
CA ARG A 278 1.38 22.73 -9.68
C ARG A 278 2.19 21.47 -9.38
N LEU A 279 3.42 21.60 -8.86
CA LEU A 279 4.27 20.49 -8.42
C LEU A 279 3.92 20.00 -7.01
N VAL A 280 2.86 20.50 -6.39
CA VAL A 280 2.32 20.05 -5.09
C VAL A 280 0.96 19.38 -5.29
N ILE A 281 0.82 18.54 -6.31
CA ILE A 281 -0.44 17.91 -6.73
C ILE A 281 -1.11 17.12 -5.59
N ASN A 282 -0.34 16.50 -4.72
CA ASN A 282 -0.84 15.68 -3.64
C ASN A 282 -0.86 16.38 -2.28
N ARG A 283 -0.83 17.70 -2.29
CA ARG A 283 -1.04 18.55 -1.11
C ARG A 283 -0.23 18.07 0.11
N VAL A 284 1.06 18.20 0.07
CA VAL A 284 1.91 18.23 1.26
C VAL A 284 1.78 19.60 1.92
N ASN A 285 2.13 19.75 3.18
CA ASN A 285 1.82 20.90 4.05
C ASN A 285 0.32 21.01 4.36
N LEU A 286 -0.24 19.92 4.86
CA LEU A 286 -1.65 19.86 5.25
C LEU A 286 -1.81 19.22 6.63
N SER A 287 -2.91 19.60 7.29
CA SER A 287 -3.49 18.86 8.41
C SER A 287 -4.87 18.34 7.98
N HIS A 288 -5.16 17.11 8.32
CA HIS A 288 -6.41 16.44 7.96
C HIS A 288 -6.98 15.71 9.18
N ILE A 289 -8.26 15.90 9.44
CA ILE A 289 -8.99 15.25 10.52
C ILE A 289 -10.14 14.45 9.91
N ASN A 290 -10.25 13.18 10.29
CA ASN A 290 -11.42 12.36 10.02
C ASN A 290 -12.05 11.91 11.34
N LEU A 291 -13.35 12.05 11.44
CA LEU A 291 -14.18 11.39 12.43
C LEU A 291 -15.08 10.38 11.70
N ILE A 292 -14.94 9.11 12.02
CA ILE A 292 -15.64 8.02 11.35
C ILE A 292 -16.45 7.27 12.40
N LEU A 293 -17.74 7.14 12.15
CA LEU A 293 -18.68 6.35 12.95
C LEU A 293 -19.16 5.18 12.08
N ASN A 294 -18.99 3.97 12.57
CA ASN A 294 -19.51 2.75 11.94
C ASN A 294 -20.44 2.04 12.93
N TYR A 295 -21.55 1.56 12.42
CA TYR A 295 -22.46 0.70 13.17
C TYR A 295 -22.51 -0.67 12.48
N ILE A 296 -22.28 -1.72 13.27
CA ILE A 296 -22.29 -3.12 12.81
C ILE A 296 -23.40 -3.81 13.59
N TYR A 297 -24.44 -4.18 12.89
CA TYR A 297 -25.61 -4.89 13.40
C TYR A 297 -25.54 -6.38 13.08
#